data_c2e516a29cad32d5e7a095081e2e0fce
#
_entry.id   c2e516a29cad32d5e7a095081e2e0fce
#
_cell.length_a   1.000
_cell.length_b   1.000
_cell.length_c   1.000
_cell.angle_alpha   90.00
_cell.angle_beta   90.00
_cell.angle_gamma   90.00
#
_symmetry.space_group_name_H-M   'P 1'
#
loop_
_entity.id
_entity.type
_entity.pdbx_description
1 polymer ?
#
loop_
_entity_poly.entity_id
_entity_poly.type
_entity_poly.pdbx_seq_one_letter_code
_entity_poly.pdbx_strand_id
1 'polypeptide(L)'
;MNNKVYFADSIRGGRADAELYQRMIDYISRKDKVLTEHIGKTAISMKQQTRIIDSHIYERDVNWLQSCDMVIAECSNASLGVGYELAYAEAHNIPVFVFYNKHSSSLSAMINGNRYFRTIPYETEDEIYTALDKILDNNYKSFDFIDIDAVITGNHGLDYLPHGWHKRELAMLMGKPAQGKTIFSLRSALNISTEHIPSIYFLPEMEGEHAINKMAFRY
;
A
#
# COMPACT_ATOMS: atom_id res chain seq x y z
N MET A 1 -7.87 19.57 12.30
CA MET A 1 -7.18 20.15 11.12
C MET A 1 -7.65 19.34 9.93
N ASN A 2 -8.06 19.98 8.84
CA ASN A 2 -8.47 19.26 7.64
C ASN A 2 -7.21 18.78 6.92
N ASN A 3 -7.10 17.49 6.63
CA ASN A 3 -5.99 16.94 5.86
C ASN A 3 -6.08 17.43 4.41
N LYS A 4 -4.94 17.44 3.72
CA LYS A 4 -4.87 17.66 2.27
C LYS A 4 -4.78 16.31 1.59
N VAL A 5 -5.77 15.98 0.80
CA VAL A 5 -5.86 14.71 0.08
C VAL A 5 -5.54 14.93 -1.39
N TYR A 6 -4.60 14.16 -1.92
CA TYR A 6 -4.40 14.03 -3.35
C TYR A 6 -5.23 12.84 -3.85
N PHE A 7 -6.22 13.10 -4.70
CA PHE A 7 -7.03 12.04 -5.31
C PHE A 7 -6.46 11.71 -6.69
N ALA A 8 -6.00 10.47 -6.88
CA ALA A 8 -5.43 9.98 -8.13
C ALA A 8 -6.45 9.10 -8.85
N ASP A 9 -6.77 9.44 -10.09
CA ASP A 9 -7.71 8.68 -10.92
C ASP A 9 -7.22 8.50 -12.36
N SER A 10 -7.84 7.58 -13.08
CA SER A 10 -7.53 7.29 -14.49
C SER A 10 -8.32 8.20 -15.43
N ILE A 11 -7.90 9.46 -15.57
CA ILE A 11 -8.58 10.44 -16.46
C ILE A 11 -8.57 9.98 -17.93
N ARG A 12 -7.51 9.31 -18.37
CA ARG A 12 -7.31 8.86 -19.76
C ARG A 12 -7.78 7.43 -20.04
N GLY A 13 -8.09 6.64 -18.99
CA GLY A 13 -8.46 5.21 -19.11
C GLY A 13 -9.92 4.94 -19.50
N GLY A 14 -10.76 5.96 -19.61
CA GLY A 14 -12.17 5.83 -19.98
C GLY A 14 -13.08 6.62 -19.05
N ARG A 15 -14.18 7.17 -19.62
CA ARG A 15 -15.15 7.98 -18.86
C ARG A 15 -16.15 7.16 -18.05
N ALA A 16 -16.08 5.83 -18.11
CA ALA A 16 -17.08 4.96 -17.49
C ALA A 16 -17.18 5.19 -15.95
N ASP A 17 -16.06 5.54 -15.30
CA ASP A 17 -15.99 5.68 -13.86
C ASP A 17 -15.86 7.15 -13.39
N ALA A 18 -15.91 8.12 -14.31
CA ALA A 18 -15.76 9.54 -13.97
C ALA A 18 -16.82 10.04 -12.95
N GLU A 19 -18.02 9.49 -13.01
CA GLU A 19 -19.08 9.81 -12.04
C GLU A 19 -18.77 9.25 -10.66
N LEU A 20 -18.20 8.04 -10.59
CA LEU A 20 -17.74 7.44 -9.33
C LEU A 20 -16.63 8.29 -8.71
N TYR A 21 -15.62 8.68 -9.50
CA TYR A 21 -14.53 9.53 -9.04
C TYR A 21 -15.04 10.86 -8.48
N GLN A 22 -15.98 11.50 -9.18
CA GLN A 22 -16.58 12.74 -8.70
C GLN A 22 -17.32 12.53 -7.37
N ARG A 23 -18.10 11.45 -7.22
CA ARG A 23 -18.77 11.12 -5.96
C ARG A 23 -17.78 10.86 -4.81
N MET A 24 -16.67 10.17 -5.08
CA MET A 24 -15.62 9.97 -4.09
C MET A 24 -14.97 11.29 -3.67
N ILE A 25 -14.63 12.16 -4.63
CA ILE A 25 -14.07 13.49 -4.39
C ILE A 25 -15.04 14.33 -3.56
N ASP A 26 -16.31 14.37 -3.94
CA ASP A 26 -17.36 15.11 -3.21
C ASP A 26 -17.53 14.58 -1.78
N TYR A 27 -17.42 13.27 -1.59
CA TYR A 27 -17.48 12.66 -0.27
C TYR A 27 -16.29 13.04 0.61
N ILE A 28 -15.07 12.94 0.08
CA ILE A 28 -13.84 13.33 0.79
C ILE A 28 -13.88 14.83 1.15
N SER A 29 -14.35 15.66 0.21
CA SER A 29 -14.41 17.12 0.38
C SER A 29 -15.35 17.60 1.50
N ARG A 30 -16.21 16.71 2.04
CA ARG A 30 -17.05 17.02 3.23
C ARG A 30 -16.23 17.11 4.53
N LYS A 31 -15.11 16.41 4.60
CA LYS A 31 -14.25 16.30 5.80
C LYS A 31 -12.89 16.94 5.61
N ASP A 32 -12.26 16.74 4.46
CA ASP A 32 -10.87 17.10 4.16
C ASP A 32 -10.76 17.89 2.85
N LYS A 33 -9.62 18.52 2.61
CA LYS A 33 -9.39 19.31 1.39
C LYS A 33 -8.81 18.43 0.28
N VAL A 34 -9.57 18.23 -0.80
CA VAL A 34 -9.06 17.55 -2.01
C VAL A 34 -8.31 18.57 -2.87
N LEU A 35 -7.03 18.29 -3.18
CA LEU A 35 -6.18 19.17 -3.99
C LEU A 35 -6.48 19.05 -5.50
N THR A 36 -6.95 17.89 -5.93
CA THR A 36 -7.22 17.53 -7.34
C THR A 36 -8.68 17.75 -7.77
N GLU A 37 -9.50 18.43 -6.95
CA GLU A 37 -10.95 18.65 -7.17
C GLU A 37 -11.30 19.21 -8.57
N HIS A 38 -10.39 20.00 -9.15
CA HIS A 38 -10.63 20.64 -10.46
C HIS A 38 -10.43 19.72 -11.66
N ILE A 39 -9.79 18.57 -11.49
CA ILE A 39 -9.49 17.64 -12.61
C ILE A 39 -10.76 16.97 -13.11
N GLY A 40 -11.72 16.67 -12.23
CA GLY A 40 -13.02 16.08 -12.60
C GLY A 40 -13.92 17.02 -13.40
N LYS A 41 -13.75 18.35 -13.27
CA LYS A 41 -14.62 19.38 -13.90
C LYS A 41 -14.12 19.89 -15.25
N THR A 42 -12.87 19.68 -15.62
CA THR A 42 -12.29 20.22 -16.84
C THR A 42 -11.91 19.10 -17.81
N ALA A 43 -12.89 18.62 -18.59
CA ALA A 43 -12.61 17.81 -19.76
C ALA A 43 -11.88 18.66 -20.81
N ILE A 44 -10.56 18.83 -20.66
CA ILE A 44 -9.72 19.44 -21.67
C ILE A 44 -9.73 18.51 -22.88
N SER A 45 -10.25 19.02 -24.01
CA SER A 45 -10.25 18.35 -25.28
C SER A 45 -8.84 17.83 -25.62
N MET A 46 -8.71 16.52 -25.81
CA MET A 46 -7.42 15.82 -26.07
C MET A 46 -6.65 16.32 -27.29
N LYS A 47 -7.18 17.23 -28.09
CA LYS A 47 -6.57 17.64 -29.39
C LYS A 47 -5.59 18.80 -29.32
N GLN A 48 -5.36 19.42 -28.16
CA GLN A 48 -4.50 20.61 -28.05
C GLN A 48 -3.44 20.57 -26.94
N GLN A 49 -3.05 19.40 -26.47
CA GLN A 49 -1.97 19.32 -25.49
C GLN A 49 -0.61 19.51 -26.16
N THR A 50 -0.07 20.71 -26.05
CA THR A 50 1.33 21.01 -26.38
C THR A 50 2.24 20.57 -25.23
N ARG A 51 3.52 20.32 -25.53
CA ARG A 51 4.55 19.93 -24.55
C ARG A 51 4.69 20.91 -23.36
N ILE A 52 4.34 22.18 -23.56
CA ILE A 52 4.32 23.21 -22.51
C ILE A 52 3.18 22.95 -21.53
N ILE A 53 2.03 22.48 -22.01
CA ILE A 53 0.87 22.15 -21.16
C ILE A 53 1.20 20.92 -20.31
N ASP A 54 1.88 19.93 -20.87
CA ASP A 54 2.26 18.71 -20.15
C ASP A 54 3.26 19.02 -19.01
N SER A 55 4.23 19.94 -19.21
CA SER A 55 5.14 20.33 -18.14
C SER A 55 4.44 21.07 -16.99
N HIS A 56 3.49 21.94 -17.31
CA HIS A 56 2.71 22.64 -16.29
C HIS A 56 1.79 21.69 -15.51
N ILE A 57 1.21 20.67 -16.16
CA ILE A 57 0.44 19.63 -15.48
C ILE A 57 1.35 18.87 -14.53
N TYR A 58 2.50 18.41 -15.01
CA TYR A 58 3.48 17.70 -14.20
C TYR A 58 3.91 18.49 -12.96
N GLU A 59 4.34 19.76 -13.15
CA GLU A 59 4.79 20.63 -12.06
C GLU A 59 3.68 20.86 -11.03
N ARG A 60 2.45 21.09 -11.48
CA ARG A 60 1.28 21.27 -10.62
C ARG A 60 1.00 20.02 -9.79
N ASP A 61 0.94 18.84 -10.44
CA ASP A 61 0.57 17.60 -9.78
C ASP A 61 1.65 17.14 -8.81
N VAL A 62 2.94 17.32 -9.15
CA VAL A 62 4.07 17.09 -8.23
C VAL A 62 4.01 18.04 -7.03
N ASN A 63 3.71 19.34 -7.22
CA ASN A 63 3.54 20.28 -6.12
C ASN A 63 2.39 19.90 -5.18
N TRP A 64 1.28 19.38 -5.73
CA TRP A 64 0.17 18.89 -4.93
C TRP A 64 0.56 17.62 -4.15
N LEU A 65 1.25 16.67 -4.78
CA LEU A 65 1.77 15.48 -4.11
C LEU A 65 2.71 15.85 -2.96
N GLN A 66 3.63 16.81 -3.17
CA GLN A 66 4.55 17.26 -2.13
C GLN A 66 3.85 17.96 -0.95
N SER A 67 2.68 18.53 -1.18
CA SER A 67 1.93 19.28 -0.17
C SER A 67 0.80 18.50 0.47
N CYS A 68 0.50 17.28 0.02
CA CYS A 68 -0.59 16.46 0.56
C CYS A 68 -0.16 15.68 1.80
N ASP A 69 -1.14 15.35 2.63
CA ASP A 69 -0.96 14.51 3.82
C ASP A 69 -1.19 13.02 3.50
N MET A 70 -1.92 12.73 2.42
CA MET A 70 -2.17 11.37 1.93
C MET A 70 -2.60 11.36 0.47
N VAL A 71 -2.41 10.21 -0.18
CA VAL A 71 -2.91 9.90 -1.52
C VAL A 71 -4.03 8.87 -1.42
N ILE A 72 -5.15 9.15 -2.06
CA ILE A 72 -6.25 8.19 -2.27
C ILE A 72 -6.35 7.98 -3.78
N ALA A 73 -6.20 6.74 -4.23
CA ALA A 73 -6.21 6.39 -5.64
C ALA A 73 -7.34 5.40 -5.97
N GLU A 74 -7.99 5.55 -7.13
CA GLU A 74 -8.86 4.53 -7.70
C GLU A 74 -8.16 3.90 -8.91
N CYS A 75 -7.87 2.59 -8.82
CA CYS A 75 -7.00 1.85 -9.73
C CYS A 75 -7.70 0.70 -10.46
N SER A 76 -9.03 0.69 -10.54
CA SER A 76 -9.76 -0.30 -11.36
C SER A 76 -9.38 -0.21 -12.83
N ASN A 77 -9.06 0.98 -13.32
CA ASN A 77 -8.55 1.21 -14.65
C ASN A 77 -7.05 1.51 -14.63
N ALA A 78 -6.28 0.78 -15.42
CA ALA A 78 -4.84 0.97 -15.51
C ALA A 78 -4.49 2.37 -16.06
N SER A 79 -3.62 3.10 -15.34
CA SER A 79 -3.13 4.41 -15.74
C SER A 79 -1.64 4.53 -15.43
N LEU A 80 -0.85 4.93 -16.44
CA LEU A 80 0.58 5.21 -16.26
C LEU A 80 0.80 6.42 -15.34
N GLY A 81 -0.07 7.44 -15.43
CA GLY A 81 -0.01 8.63 -14.58
C GLY A 81 -0.21 8.27 -13.12
N VAL A 82 -1.27 7.53 -12.82
CA VAL A 82 -1.54 7.06 -11.45
C VAL A 82 -0.38 6.21 -10.93
N GLY A 83 0.16 5.28 -11.73
CA GLY A 83 1.32 4.49 -11.31
C GLY A 83 2.55 5.34 -10.95
N TYR A 84 2.79 6.42 -11.70
CA TYR A 84 3.85 7.38 -11.39
C TYR A 84 3.58 8.13 -10.07
N GLU A 85 2.35 8.61 -9.88
CA GLU A 85 1.92 9.34 -8.68
C GLU A 85 2.05 8.47 -7.41
N LEU A 86 1.65 7.20 -7.49
CA LEU A 86 1.81 6.24 -6.40
C LEU A 86 3.28 5.99 -6.05
N ALA A 87 4.14 5.77 -7.05
CA ALA A 87 5.57 5.59 -6.85
C ALA A 87 6.23 6.86 -6.29
N TYR A 88 5.78 8.04 -6.74
CA TYR A 88 6.24 9.31 -6.19
C TYR A 88 5.88 9.46 -4.70
N ALA A 89 4.63 9.13 -4.34
CA ALA A 89 4.17 9.17 -2.96
C ALA A 89 4.97 8.22 -2.06
N GLU A 90 5.23 6.99 -2.52
CA GLU A 90 6.08 6.02 -1.82
C GLU A 90 7.49 6.57 -1.57
N ALA A 91 8.14 7.12 -2.60
CA ALA A 91 9.49 7.67 -2.50
C ALA A 91 9.60 8.85 -1.51
N HIS A 92 8.47 9.52 -1.22
CA HIS A 92 8.41 10.66 -0.30
C HIS A 92 7.71 10.33 1.04
N ASN A 93 7.47 9.05 1.32
CA ASN A 93 6.82 8.57 2.55
C ASN A 93 5.42 9.17 2.79
N ILE A 94 4.66 9.43 1.72
CA ILE A 94 3.29 9.90 1.77
C ILE A 94 2.36 8.70 1.85
N PRO A 95 1.46 8.57 2.85
CA PRO A 95 0.52 7.45 2.94
C PRO A 95 -0.33 7.28 1.69
N VAL A 96 -0.47 6.04 1.20
CA VAL A 96 -1.20 5.72 -0.04
C VAL A 96 -2.28 4.69 0.21
N PHE A 97 -3.51 5.02 -0.20
CA PHE A 97 -4.69 4.16 -0.15
C PHE A 97 -5.18 3.90 -1.58
N VAL A 98 -5.21 2.63 -2.01
CA VAL A 98 -5.54 2.23 -3.37
C VAL A 98 -6.85 1.47 -3.38
N PHE A 99 -7.91 2.08 -3.90
CA PHE A 99 -9.19 1.45 -4.14
C PHE A 99 -9.19 0.73 -5.48
N TYR A 100 -9.85 -0.43 -5.55
CA TYR A 100 -10.06 -1.14 -6.81
C TYR A 100 -11.29 -2.03 -6.73
N ASN A 101 -12.04 -2.10 -7.84
CA ASN A 101 -13.21 -2.98 -7.95
C ASN A 101 -12.76 -4.42 -8.16
N LYS A 102 -13.19 -5.34 -7.30
CA LYS A 102 -12.85 -6.78 -7.35
C LYS A 102 -13.26 -7.46 -8.65
N HIS A 103 -14.31 -6.98 -9.30
CA HIS A 103 -14.91 -7.63 -10.48
C HIS A 103 -14.38 -7.08 -11.80
N SER A 104 -13.85 -5.86 -11.82
CA SER A 104 -13.51 -5.19 -13.09
C SER A 104 -12.07 -5.37 -13.55
N SER A 105 -11.14 -5.65 -12.66
CA SER A 105 -9.73 -5.82 -13.05
C SER A 105 -8.90 -6.56 -12.01
N SER A 106 -7.82 -7.19 -12.46
CA SER A 106 -6.71 -7.54 -11.59
C SER A 106 -5.83 -6.30 -11.40
N LEU A 107 -5.68 -5.85 -10.16
CA LEU A 107 -4.74 -4.79 -9.83
C LEU A 107 -3.33 -5.15 -10.32
N SER A 108 -2.58 -4.18 -10.84
CA SER A 108 -1.19 -4.42 -11.26
C SER A 108 -0.39 -5.11 -10.16
N ALA A 109 0.40 -6.12 -10.52
CA ALA A 109 1.26 -6.82 -9.57
C ALA A 109 2.24 -5.88 -8.85
N MET A 110 2.68 -4.80 -9.52
CA MET A 110 3.54 -3.77 -8.91
C MET A 110 2.84 -2.97 -7.82
N ILE A 111 1.51 -2.83 -7.90
CA ILE A 111 0.71 -2.13 -6.89
C ILE A 111 0.26 -3.12 -5.82
N ASN A 112 -0.30 -4.26 -6.23
CA ASN A 112 -0.85 -5.25 -5.30
C ASN A 112 0.24 -5.95 -4.46
N GLY A 113 1.44 -6.11 -5.02
CA GLY A 113 2.58 -6.72 -4.33
C GLY A 113 3.41 -5.73 -3.49
N ASN A 114 3.15 -4.43 -3.61
CA ASN A 114 3.86 -3.42 -2.86
C ASN A 114 3.22 -3.21 -1.48
N ARG A 115 3.96 -3.53 -0.43
CA ARG A 115 3.50 -3.44 0.96
C ARG A 115 3.33 -2.01 1.47
N TYR A 116 3.90 -1.04 0.80
CA TYR A 116 3.69 0.36 1.13
C TYR A 116 2.26 0.81 0.84
N PHE A 117 1.64 0.26 -0.22
CA PHE A 117 0.30 0.63 -0.65
C PHE A 117 -0.77 -0.13 0.15
N ARG A 118 -1.71 0.61 0.70
CA ARG A 118 -2.88 0.06 1.37
C ARG A 118 -3.98 -0.19 0.36
N THR A 119 -4.06 -1.43 -0.15
CA THR A 119 -5.05 -1.80 -1.17
C THR A 119 -6.39 -2.13 -0.54
N ILE A 120 -7.45 -1.55 -1.07
CA ILE A 120 -8.83 -1.63 -0.56
C ILE A 120 -9.73 -2.14 -1.68
N PRO A 121 -10.00 -3.45 -1.70
CA PRO A 121 -10.94 -4.01 -2.64
C PRO A 121 -12.37 -3.61 -2.29
N TYR A 122 -13.18 -3.28 -3.31
CA TYR A 122 -14.60 -3.00 -3.13
C TYR A 122 -15.47 -3.70 -4.19
N GLU A 123 -16.73 -3.93 -3.87
CA GLU A 123 -17.77 -4.41 -4.78
C GLU A 123 -18.89 -3.38 -4.95
N THR A 124 -19.15 -2.60 -3.90
CA THR A 124 -20.20 -1.59 -3.84
C THR A 124 -19.67 -0.22 -3.44
N GLU A 125 -20.40 0.85 -3.79
CA GLU A 125 -20.04 2.20 -3.37
C GLU A 125 -20.11 2.41 -1.86
N ASP A 126 -21.01 1.72 -1.16
CA ASP A 126 -21.12 1.80 0.29
C ASP A 126 -19.85 1.30 1.00
N GLU A 127 -19.19 0.29 0.43
CA GLU A 127 -17.91 -0.19 0.93
C GLU A 127 -16.80 0.87 0.76
N ILE A 128 -16.83 1.63 -0.36
CA ILE A 128 -15.90 2.75 -0.58
C ILE A 128 -16.11 3.81 0.50
N TYR A 129 -17.33 4.24 0.74
CA TYR A 129 -17.62 5.29 1.73
C TYR A 129 -17.28 4.86 3.15
N THR A 130 -17.57 3.60 3.50
CA THR A 130 -17.17 3.02 4.79
C THR A 130 -15.65 3.03 4.97
N ALA A 131 -14.90 2.72 3.92
CA ALA A 131 -13.45 2.74 3.95
C ALA A 131 -12.91 4.18 4.03
N LEU A 132 -13.47 5.10 3.25
CA LEU A 132 -13.11 6.52 3.30
C LEU A 132 -13.34 7.12 4.69
N ASP A 133 -14.45 6.82 5.36
CA ASP A 133 -14.70 7.28 6.72
C ASP A 133 -13.57 6.87 7.69
N LYS A 134 -13.17 5.61 7.64
CA LYS A 134 -12.08 5.12 8.49
C LYS A 134 -10.74 5.81 8.17
N ILE A 135 -10.44 6.06 6.89
CA ILE A 135 -9.23 6.75 6.45
C ILE A 135 -9.22 8.19 6.94
N LEU A 136 -10.30 8.93 6.67
CA LEU A 136 -10.40 10.35 6.97
C LEU A 136 -10.48 10.63 8.49
N ASP A 137 -11.07 9.72 9.26
CA ASP A 137 -11.11 9.81 10.72
C ASP A 137 -9.80 9.32 11.40
N ASN A 138 -8.74 9.06 10.64
CA ASN A 138 -7.46 8.48 11.09
C ASN A 138 -7.62 7.12 11.81
N ASN A 139 -8.72 6.43 11.55
CA ASN A 139 -9.01 5.10 12.08
C ASN A 139 -8.55 3.96 11.14
N TYR A 140 -7.72 4.30 10.16
CA TYR A 140 -7.22 3.33 9.18
C TYR A 140 -6.37 2.21 9.79
N LYS A 141 -5.92 2.34 11.04
CA LYS A 141 -5.29 1.25 11.81
C LYS A 141 -6.24 0.09 12.12
N SER A 142 -7.57 0.30 11.98
CA SER A 142 -8.59 -0.72 12.18
C SER A 142 -8.95 -1.51 10.92
N PHE A 143 -8.37 -1.18 9.77
CA PHE A 143 -8.43 -2.07 8.62
C PHE A 143 -7.44 -3.23 8.86
N ASP A 144 -7.80 -4.44 8.44
CA ASP A 144 -6.85 -5.56 8.29
C ASP A 144 -5.89 -5.28 7.14
N PHE A 145 -5.20 -4.16 7.22
CA PHE A 145 -4.11 -3.84 6.31
C PHE A 145 -2.91 -4.70 6.64
N ILE A 146 -2.15 -5.02 5.62
CA ILE A 146 -0.76 -5.42 5.82
C ILE A 146 -0.14 -4.33 6.70
N ASP A 147 0.12 -4.66 7.96
CA ASP A 147 0.80 -3.74 8.85
C ASP A 147 2.17 -3.48 8.24
N ILE A 148 2.41 -2.24 7.75
CA ILE A 148 3.72 -1.85 7.24
C ILE A 148 4.81 -1.97 8.31
N ASP A 149 4.41 -2.03 9.58
CA ASP A 149 5.27 -2.35 10.72
C ASP A 149 5.47 -3.87 10.90
N ALA A 150 4.79 -4.72 10.12
CA ALA A 150 4.97 -6.16 10.20
C ALA A 150 6.29 -6.57 9.56
N VAL A 151 7.00 -7.42 10.26
CA VAL A 151 8.27 -7.99 9.81
C VAL A 151 8.01 -9.29 9.06
N ILE A 152 8.50 -9.40 7.83
CA ILE A 152 8.32 -10.59 6.99
C ILE A 152 8.99 -11.80 7.62
N THR A 153 8.27 -12.93 7.69
CA THR A 153 8.85 -14.20 8.14
C THR A 153 9.76 -14.83 7.07
N GLY A 154 9.60 -14.44 5.80
CA GLY A 154 10.24 -15.06 4.63
C GLY A 154 9.60 -16.37 4.20
N ASN A 155 8.45 -16.71 4.75
CA ASN A 155 7.63 -17.83 4.29
C ASN A 155 6.36 -17.29 3.63
N HIS A 156 6.25 -17.45 2.30
CA HIS A 156 5.14 -16.91 1.51
C HIS A 156 3.75 -17.27 2.07
N GLY A 157 3.56 -18.47 2.59
CA GLY A 157 2.28 -18.90 3.15
C GLY A 157 1.91 -18.16 4.44
N LEU A 158 2.88 -17.89 5.30
CA LEU A 158 2.68 -17.15 6.54
C LEU A 158 2.63 -15.64 6.30
N ASP A 159 3.44 -15.13 5.38
CA ASP A 159 3.45 -13.71 5.05
C ASP A 159 2.16 -13.29 4.32
N TYR A 160 1.50 -14.23 3.62
CA TYR A 160 0.24 -13.96 2.92
C TYR A 160 -0.97 -13.90 3.86
N LEU A 161 -1.09 -14.81 4.83
CA LEU A 161 -2.24 -14.89 5.72
C LEU A 161 -2.17 -13.93 6.91
N PRO A 162 -1.14 -14.01 7.80
CA PRO A 162 -1.01 -13.12 8.97
C PRO A 162 -0.21 -11.86 8.68
N HIS A 163 0.27 -11.67 7.44
CA HIS A 163 1.08 -10.52 7.03
C HIS A 163 2.43 -10.36 7.76
N GLY A 164 2.99 -11.45 8.31
CA GLY A 164 4.28 -11.45 9.00
C GLY A 164 4.18 -11.31 10.52
N TRP A 165 5.28 -10.87 11.16
CA TRP A 165 5.38 -10.64 12.58
C TRP A 165 5.00 -9.21 12.95
N HIS A 166 4.05 -9.01 13.86
CA HIS A 166 3.59 -7.69 14.27
C HIS A 166 4.29 -7.22 15.54
N LYS A 167 4.44 -5.91 15.71
CA LYS A 167 4.98 -5.32 16.93
C LYS A 167 4.09 -5.64 18.12
N ARG A 168 4.71 -5.97 19.26
CA ARG A 168 4.03 -6.27 20.55
C ARG A 168 3.23 -7.56 20.55
N GLU A 169 3.41 -8.42 19.58
CA GLU A 169 2.82 -9.75 19.54
C GLU A 169 3.78 -10.83 20.03
N LEU A 170 3.21 -11.89 20.59
CA LEU A 170 3.91 -13.12 20.91
C LEU A 170 3.44 -14.21 19.98
N ALA A 171 4.31 -14.66 19.09
CA ALA A 171 4.03 -15.78 18.20
C ALA A 171 4.62 -17.07 18.76
N MET A 172 3.83 -18.14 18.78
CA MET A 172 4.26 -19.46 19.26
C MET A 172 4.27 -20.47 18.12
N LEU A 173 5.45 -21.04 17.85
CA LEU A 173 5.61 -22.10 16.86
C LEU A 173 5.55 -23.47 17.54
N MET A 174 4.48 -24.22 17.32
CA MET A 174 4.26 -25.54 17.89
C MET A 174 4.44 -26.64 16.85
N GLY A 175 4.90 -27.80 17.26
CA GLY A 175 5.05 -28.98 16.40
C GLY A 175 5.78 -30.11 17.14
N LYS A 176 5.67 -31.33 16.60
CA LYS A 176 6.34 -32.52 17.16
C LYS A 176 7.88 -32.39 17.05
N PRO A 177 8.66 -33.13 17.83
CA PRO A 177 10.11 -33.22 17.66
C PRO A 177 10.48 -33.52 16.18
N ALA A 178 11.60 -32.98 15.73
CA ALA A 178 12.15 -33.17 14.38
C ALA A 178 11.30 -32.62 13.20
N GLN A 179 10.26 -31.80 13.45
CA GLN A 179 9.45 -31.18 12.39
C GLN A 179 10.01 -29.86 11.86
N GLY A 180 11.25 -29.51 12.16
CA GLY A 180 11.91 -28.35 11.57
C GLY A 180 11.62 -27.00 12.24
N LYS A 181 11.02 -26.96 13.46
CA LYS A 181 10.75 -25.72 14.19
C LYS A 181 11.97 -24.79 14.30
N THR A 182 13.11 -25.35 14.73
CA THR A 182 14.36 -24.59 14.88
C THR A 182 14.86 -24.06 13.54
N ILE A 183 14.76 -24.84 12.46
CA ILE A 183 15.16 -24.40 11.12
C ILE A 183 14.27 -23.28 10.63
N PHE A 184 12.96 -23.38 10.87
CA PHE A 184 12.00 -22.35 10.51
C PHE A 184 12.28 -21.03 11.26
N SER A 185 12.49 -21.08 12.58
CA SER A 185 12.75 -19.87 13.39
C SER A 185 14.10 -19.23 13.06
N LEU A 186 15.14 -20.03 12.78
CA LEU A 186 16.44 -19.53 12.32
C LEU A 186 16.35 -18.87 10.97
N ARG A 187 15.58 -19.43 10.03
CA ARG A 187 15.36 -18.85 8.72
C ARG A 187 14.58 -17.52 8.80
N SER A 188 13.56 -17.46 9.65
CA SER A 188 12.84 -16.21 9.90
C SER A 188 13.75 -15.13 10.49
N ALA A 189 14.60 -15.49 11.46
CA ALA A 189 15.58 -14.55 12.03
C ALA A 189 16.59 -14.06 10.99
N LEU A 190 17.04 -14.92 10.08
CA LEU A 190 17.92 -14.54 8.98
C LEU A 190 17.22 -13.56 8.03
N ASN A 191 15.99 -13.85 7.61
CA ASN A 191 15.23 -12.97 6.73
C ASN A 191 14.99 -11.60 7.38
N ILE A 192 14.65 -11.55 8.66
CA ILE A 192 14.50 -10.31 9.43
C ILE A 192 15.80 -9.50 9.42
N SER A 193 16.95 -10.17 9.57
CA SER A 193 18.24 -9.49 9.58
C SER A 193 18.64 -8.96 8.20
N THR A 194 18.21 -9.58 7.10
CA THR A 194 18.45 -9.08 5.73
C THR A 194 17.66 -7.79 5.44
N GLU A 195 16.56 -7.58 6.13
CA GLU A 195 15.78 -6.32 6.09
C GLU A 195 16.36 -5.24 7.03
N HIS A 196 17.60 -5.44 7.53
CA HIS A 196 18.29 -4.53 8.45
C HIS A 196 17.54 -4.28 9.78
N ILE A 197 16.65 -5.18 10.19
CA ILE A 197 15.93 -5.10 11.47
C ILE A 197 16.74 -5.82 12.53
N PRO A 198 17.18 -5.13 13.61
CA PRO A 198 17.88 -5.76 14.71
C PRO A 198 17.05 -6.87 15.34
N SER A 199 17.59 -8.08 15.42
CA SER A 199 16.94 -9.22 16.04
C SER A 199 17.87 -9.94 17.01
N ILE A 200 17.32 -10.49 18.10
CA ILE A 200 18.05 -11.29 19.08
C ILE A 200 17.46 -12.68 19.07
N TYR A 201 18.32 -13.69 18.92
CA TYR A 201 17.91 -15.08 18.95
C TYR A 201 18.52 -15.80 20.15
N PHE A 202 17.71 -16.30 21.05
CA PHE A 202 18.12 -17.09 22.21
C PHE A 202 18.08 -18.58 21.87
N LEU A 203 19.18 -19.27 22.06
CA LEU A 203 19.36 -20.70 21.76
C LEU A 203 19.65 -21.49 23.05
N PRO A 204 18.64 -21.94 23.80
CA PRO A 204 18.86 -22.67 25.03
C PRO A 204 19.37 -24.12 24.82
N GLU A 205 19.16 -24.69 23.64
CA GLU A 205 19.43 -26.11 23.34
C GLU A 205 20.56 -26.33 22.33
N MET A 206 21.23 -25.26 21.82
CA MET A 206 22.19 -25.36 20.74
C MET A 206 23.30 -24.30 20.88
N GLU A 207 24.55 -24.67 20.61
CA GLU A 207 25.65 -23.73 20.55
C GLU A 207 25.47 -22.77 19.35
N GLY A 208 25.82 -21.49 19.55
CA GLY A 208 25.61 -20.42 18.56
C GLY A 208 26.32 -20.73 17.22
N GLU A 209 27.52 -21.29 17.26
CA GLU A 209 28.28 -21.69 16.07
C GLU A 209 27.54 -22.75 15.24
N HIS A 210 26.91 -23.72 15.89
CA HIS A 210 26.11 -24.74 15.23
C HIS A 210 24.84 -24.17 14.57
N ALA A 211 24.26 -23.15 15.16
CA ALA A 211 23.12 -22.43 14.56
C ALA A 211 23.54 -21.64 13.33
N ILE A 212 24.66 -20.92 13.37
CA ILE A 212 25.21 -20.18 12.25
C ILE A 212 25.52 -21.12 11.09
N ASN A 213 26.13 -22.26 11.35
CA ASN A 213 26.38 -23.26 10.33
C ASN A 213 25.11 -23.80 9.68
N LYS A 214 24.03 -24.00 10.46
CA LYS A 214 22.70 -24.39 9.90
C LYS A 214 22.06 -23.30 9.04
N MET A 215 22.32 -22.03 9.32
CA MET A 215 21.89 -20.92 8.47
C MET A 215 22.69 -20.86 7.17
N ALA A 216 24.00 -21.05 7.22
CA ALA A 216 24.91 -20.92 6.07
C ALA A 216 24.80 -22.04 5.03
N PHE A 217 24.38 -23.25 5.41
CA PHE A 217 24.39 -24.43 4.53
C PHE A 217 23.19 -24.55 3.57
N ARG A 218 22.44 -23.48 3.29
CA ARG A 218 21.30 -23.51 2.36
C ARG A 218 21.21 -22.35 1.37
N TYR A 219 22.36 -21.86 0.94
CA TYR A 219 22.51 -21.03 -0.26
C TYR A 219 23.26 -21.78 -1.33
#